data_b3d916e4462c4e606dd7e302bf029ee9
#
_entry.id   b3d916e4462c4e606dd7e302bf029ee9
#
_cell.length_a   1.000
_cell.length_b   1.000
_cell.length_c   1.000
_cell.angle_alpha   90.00
_cell.angle_beta   90.00
_cell.angle_gamma   90.00
#
_symmetry.space_group_name_H-M   'P 1'
#
loop_
_entity.id
_entity.type
_entity.pdbx_description
1 polymer ?
#
loop_
_entity_poly.entity_id
_entity_poly.type
_entity_poly.pdbx_seq_one_letter_code
_entity_poly.pdbx_strand_id
1 'polypeptide(L)'
;MAARAEGDYPEETCGLVFGPDAGIEVVPLKNIQNELHRKHPDVYTRDARTAYEFDSIEKESVISEREAAGKPLRAIYHSHPDHDAYFSPTDRQAAAPPGWGPIHPGVVYLVFSVYAGKLRRAAGFVWSEESQDFVEVPIERGG
;
A
#
# COMPACT_ATOMS: atom_id res chain seq x y z
N MET A 1 3.30 10.63 4.89
CA MET A 1 3.44 9.61 3.80
C MET A 1 4.40 10.05 2.71
N ALA A 2 4.22 11.22 2.14
CA ALA A 2 5.09 11.68 1.03
C ALA A 2 6.57 11.77 1.44
N ALA A 3 6.87 12.35 2.60
CA ALA A 3 8.24 12.46 3.09
C ALA A 3 8.89 11.09 3.27
N ARG A 4 8.13 10.08 3.72
CA ARG A 4 8.62 8.72 3.88
C ARG A 4 8.90 8.08 2.53
N ALA A 5 8.02 8.29 1.54
CA ALA A 5 8.20 7.77 0.20
C ALA A 5 9.45 8.36 -0.47
N GLU A 6 9.71 9.64 -0.26
CA GLU A 6 10.93 10.29 -0.75
C GLU A 6 12.17 9.79 0.00
N GLY A 7 12.06 9.60 1.32
CA GLY A 7 13.18 9.12 2.15
C GLY A 7 13.56 7.67 1.91
N ASP A 8 12.61 6.81 1.55
CA ASP A 8 12.85 5.39 1.29
C ASP A 8 13.34 5.14 -0.15
N TYR A 9 13.23 6.13 -1.04
CA TYR A 9 13.75 6.00 -2.41
C TYR A 9 15.20 5.52 -2.41
N PRO A 10 15.62 4.55 -3.24
CA PRO A 10 14.92 3.96 -4.40
C PRO A 10 14.05 2.73 -4.10
N GLU A 11 13.75 2.47 -2.85
CA GLU A 11 12.89 1.35 -2.46
C GLU A 11 11.45 1.80 -2.28
N GLU A 12 10.51 0.87 -2.44
CA GLU A 12 9.10 1.15 -2.20
C GLU A 12 8.86 1.32 -0.69
N THR A 13 8.16 2.40 -0.33
CA THR A 13 7.64 2.57 1.02
C THR A 13 6.27 1.92 1.12
N CYS A 14 5.86 1.54 2.31
CA CYS A 14 4.53 0.99 2.53
C CYS A 14 4.06 1.25 3.95
N GLY A 15 2.74 1.14 4.17
CA GLY A 15 2.15 1.33 5.48
C GLY A 15 0.64 1.29 5.45
N LEU A 16 0.04 1.60 6.61
CA LEU A 16 -1.38 1.53 6.86
C LEU A 16 -1.90 2.88 7.35
N VAL A 17 -3.18 3.17 7.05
CA VAL A 17 -3.84 4.38 7.50
C VAL A 17 -5.12 3.99 8.23
N PHE A 18 -5.30 4.51 9.43
CA PHE A 18 -6.45 4.24 10.27
C PHE A 18 -7.23 5.53 10.54
N GLY A 19 -8.54 5.41 10.71
CA GLY A 19 -9.38 6.55 11.05
C GLY A 19 -10.39 6.16 12.05
N PRO A 20 -11.09 7.11 12.74
CA PRO A 20 -12.16 7.90 12.12
C PRO A 20 -11.66 9.15 11.39
N ASP A 21 -12.58 9.76 10.63
CA ASP A 21 -12.28 10.93 9.79
C ASP A 21 -11.67 12.09 10.57
N ALA A 22 -12.01 12.21 11.85
CA ALA A 22 -11.51 13.25 12.74
C ALA A 22 -10.23 12.87 13.49
N GLY A 23 -9.41 11.96 12.99
CA GLY A 23 -8.21 11.53 13.69
C GLY A 23 -7.47 10.44 12.93
N ILE A 24 -7.13 10.73 11.68
CA ILE A 24 -6.41 9.79 10.83
C ILE A 24 -5.01 9.55 11.39
N GLU A 25 -4.65 8.28 11.54
CA GLU A 25 -3.32 7.85 11.98
C GLU A 25 -2.63 7.10 10.86
N VAL A 26 -1.40 7.49 10.54
CA VAL A 26 -0.55 6.80 9.56
C VAL A 26 0.46 5.94 10.31
N VAL A 27 0.48 4.64 9.99
CA VAL A 27 1.41 3.69 10.60
C VAL A 27 2.33 3.14 9.52
N PRO A 28 3.55 3.69 9.37
CA PRO A 28 4.52 3.13 8.43
C PRO A 28 4.92 1.73 8.85
N LEU A 29 5.01 0.82 7.90
CA LEU A 29 5.50 -0.53 8.12
C LEU A 29 6.78 -0.75 7.33
N LYS A 30 7.62 -1.67 7.82
CA LYS A 30 8.83 -2.05 7.12
C LYS A 30 8.46 -2.84 5.86
N ASN A 31 9.10 -2.51 4.74
CA ASN A 31 9.04 -3.31 3.54
C ASN A 31 10.07 -4.43 3.67
N ILE A 32 9.61 -5.68 3.80
CA ILE A 32 10.49 -6.84 3.99
C ILE A 32 10.82 -7.56 2.67
N GLN A 33 10.51 -6.94 1.55
CA GLN A 33 10.69 -7.56 0.23
C GLN A 33 12.15 -7.99 -0.04
N ASN A 34 13.12 -7.16 0.36
CA ASN A 34 14.53 -7.51 0.17
C ASN A 34 14.92 -8.77 0.94
N GLU A 35 14.41 -8.93 2.15
CA GLU A 35 14.69 -10.11 2.97
C GLU A 35 14.09 -11.36 2.34
N LEU A 36 12.86 -11.25 1.84
CA LEU A 36 12.16 -12.36 1.18
C LEU A 36 12.82 -12.72 -0.16
N HIS A 37 13.22 -11.72 -0.93
CA HIS A 37 13.95 -11.94 -2.19
C HIS A 37 15.27 -12.66 -1.96
N ARG A 38 16.01 -12.30 -0.91
CA ARG A 38 17.27 -12.94 -0.57
C ARG A 38 17.09 -14.39 -0.11
N LYS A 39 16.06 -14.66 0.72
CA LYS A 39 15.81 -15.98 1.30
C LYS A 39 15.13 -16.94 0.32
N HIS A 40 14.23 -16.43 -0.51
CA HIS A 40 13.38 -17.21 -1.40
C HIS A 40 13.30 -16.56 -2.79
N PRO A 41 14.44 -16.46 -3.53
CA PRO A 41 14.45 -15.73 -4.81
C PRO A 41 13.56 -16.36 -5.90
N ASP A 42 13.26 -17.65 -5.79
CA ASP A 42 12.39 -18.34 -6.76
C ASP A 42 10.91 -17.95 -6.59
N VAL A 43 10.52 -17.55 -5.38
CA VAL A 43 9.15 -17.12 -5.06
C VAL A 43 9.05 -15.59 -5.11
N TYR A 44 9.98 -14.90 -4.48
CA TYR A 44 10.04 -13.44 -4.43
C TYR A 44 11.11 -12.99 -5.43
N THR A 45 10.72 -12.86 -6.69
CA THR A 45 11.64 -12.59 -7.80
C THR A 45 12.09 -11.13 -7.89
N ARG A 46 11.43 -10.22 -7.15
CA ARG A 46 11.72 -8.79 -7.14
C ARG A 46 12.24 -8.35 -5.77
N ASP A 47 13.10 -7.31 -5.76
CA ASP A 47 13.53 -6.67 -4.52
C ASP A 47 12.63 -5.46 -4.17
N ALA A 48 12.98 -4.72 -3.11
CA ALA A 48 12.18 -3.62 -2.60
C ALA A 48 12.13 -2.40 -3.53
N ARG A 49 12.91 -2.35 -4.60
CA ARG A 49 12.84 -1.27 -5.58
C ARG A 49 11.65 -1.38 -6.51
N THR A 50 11.08 -2.57 -6.69
CA THR A 50 9.95 -2.82 -7.58
C THR A 50 8.81 -3.59 -6.93
N ALA A 51 8.88 -3.87 -5.63
CA ALA A 51 7.85 -4.59 -4.91
C ALA A 51 7.86 -4.22 -3.42
N TYR A 52 6.78 -4.55 -2.74
CA TYR A 52 6.72 -4.43 -1.30
C TYR A 52 5.98 -5.63 -0.69
N GLU A 53 6.32 -5.94 0.55
CA GLU A 53 5.63 -6.95 1.34
C GLU A 53 5.67 -6.56 2.81
N PHE A 54 4.55 -6.74 3.50
CA PHE A 54 4.48 -6.55 4.95
C PHE A 54 4.85 -7.85 5.66
N ASP A 55 5.38 -7.71 6.87
CA ASP A 55 5.34 -8.83 7.81
C ASP A 55 3.88 -9.07 8.18
N SER A 56 3.33 -10.23 7.84
CA SER A 56 1.91 -10.52 8.01
C SER A 56 1.46 -10.53 9.47
N ILE A 57 2.33 -10.97 10.37
CA ILE A 57 2.03 -11.00 11.81
C ILE A 57 1.96 -9.58 12.34
N GLU A 58 2.94 -8.74 11.99
CA GLU A 58 2.96 -7.33 12.38
C GLU A 58 1.74 -6.59 11.82
N LYS A 59 1.44 -6.77 10.55
CA LYS A 59 0.29 -6.15 9.89
C LYS A 59 -1.01 -6.49 10.61
N GLU A 60 -1.28 -7.78 10.82
CA GLU A 60 -2.50 -8.23 11.48
C GLU A 60 -2.60 -7.76 12.93
N SER A 61 -1.50 -7.74 13.64
CA SER A 61 -1.43 -7.25 15.02
C SER A 61 -1.80 -5.76 15.10
N VAL A 62 -1.24 -4.94 14.20
CA VAL A 62 -1.52 -3.51 14.16
C VAL A 62 -3.00 -3.27 13.82
N ILE A 63 -3.52 -3.97 12.81
CA ILE A 63 -4.93 -3.82 12.40
C ILE A 63 -5.87 -4.19 13.55
N SER A 64 -5.65 -5.33 14.20
CA SER A 64 -6.49 -5.80 15.30
C SER A 64 -6.48 -4.83 16.48
N GLU A 65 -5.31 -4.33 16.84
CA GLU A 65 -5.16 -3.37 17.93
C GLU A 65 -5.92 -2.07 17.66
N ARG A 66 -5.78 -1.52 16.44
CA ARG A 66 -6.45 -0.27 16.09
C ARG A 66 -7.95 -0.43 15.96
N GLU A 67 -8.42 -1.53 15.38
CA GLU A 67 -9.85 -1.81 15.29
C GLU A 67 -10.50 -1.95 16.66
N ALA A 68 -9.83 -2.61 17.60
CA ALA A 68 -10.29 -2.73 18.99
C ALA A 68 -10.39 -1.36 19.68
N ALA A 69 -9.58 -0.40 19.26
CA ALA A 69 -9.60 0.98 19.77
C ALA A 69 -10.59 1.88 19.01
N GLY A 70 -11.42 1.33 18.13
CA GLY A 70 -12.39 2.11 17.35
C GLY A 70 -11.80 2.84 16.15
N LYS A 71 -10.63 2.42 15.70
CA LYS A 71 -9.93 3.01 14.55
C LYS A 71 -9.86 2.00 13.42
N PRO A 72 -10.82 2.01 12.47
CA PRO A 72 -10.81 1.04 11.37
C PRO A 72 -9.70 1.32 10.36
N LEU A 73 -9.26 0.27 9.67
CA LEU A 73 -8.33 0.40 8.55
C LEU A 73 -9.03 1.15 7.40
N ARG A 74 -8.43 2.26 6.96
CA ARG A 74 -9.00 3.13 5.92
C ARG A 74 -8.24 3.03 4.61
N ALA A 75 -6.92 2.88 4.67
CA ALA A 75 -6.10 2.82 3.47
C ALA A 75 -4.84 1.99 3.70
N ILE A 76 -4.33 1.45 2.62
CA ILE A 76 -3.02 0.81 2.54
C ILE A 76 -2.23 1.59 1.49
N TYR A 77 -1.02 2.01 1.79
CA TYR A 77 -0.23 2.80 0.84
C TYR A 77 1.09 2.15 0.51
N HIS A 78 1.57 2.44 -0.70
CA HIS A 78 2.94 2.13 -1.12
C HIS A 78 3.39 3.14 -2.17
N SER A 79 4.70 3.18 -2.43
CA SER A 79 5.28 4.06 -3.43
C SER A 79 5.80 3.26 -4.63
N HIS A 80 5.82 3.92 -5.80
CA HIS A 80 6.45 3.41 -7.02
C HIS A 80 7.67 4.28 -7.36
N PRO A 81 8.89 3.84 -7.00
CA PRO A 81 10.10 4.58 -7.37
C PRO A 81 10.29 4.58 -8.88
N ASP A 82 10.41 5.78 -9.46
CA ASP A 82 10.63 6.02 -10.88
C ASP A 82 9.57 5.41 -11.82
N HIS A 83 8.35 5.21 -11.31
CA HIS A 83 7.20 4.72 -12.06
C HIS A 83 5.96 5.56 -11.74
N ASP A 84 4.97 5.51 -12.63
CA ASP A 84 3.72 6.26 -12.44
C ASP A 84 2.89 5.70 -11.29
N ALA A 85 1.98 6.52 -10.77
CA ALA A 85 1.06 6.15 -9.69
C ALA A 85 -0.13 5.36 -10.25
N TYR A 86 0.12 4.13 -10.66
CA TYR A 86 -0.92 3.22 -11.15
C TYR A 86 -0.98 1.99 -10.24
N PHE A 87 -2.12 1.31 -10.24
CA PHE A 87 -2.26 0.06 -9.51
C PHE A 87 -1.88 -1.08 -10.45
N SER A 88 -0.69 -1.65 -10.24
CA SER A 88 -0.11 -2.64 -11.14
C SER A 88 -0.87 -3.97 -11.11
N PRO A 89 -0.69 -4.85 -12.11
CA PRO A 89 -1.25 -6.20 -12.05
C PRO A 89 -0.80 -6.97 -10.81
N THR A 90 0.45 -6.80 -10.37
CA THR A 90 0.96 -7.40 -9.14
C THR A 90 0.23 -6.86 -7.91
N ASP A 91 0.02 -5.54 -7.85
CA ASP A 91 -0.72 -4.90 -6.76
C ASP A 91 -2.16 -5.42 -6.71
N ARG A 92 -2.82 -5.52 -7.87
CA ARG A 92 -4.20 -6.00 -7.97
C ARG A 92 -4.35 -7.44 -7.49
N GLN A 93 -3.43 -8.31 -7.88
CA GLN A 93 -3.45 -9.71 -7.46
C GLN A 93 -3.20 -9.87 -5.96
N ALA A 94 -2.33 -9.06 -5.38
CA ALA A 94 -2.06 -9.09 -3.95
C ALA A 94 -3.27 -8.59 -3.15
N ALA A 95 -3.96 -7.56 -3.63
CA ALA A 95 -5.11 -6.98 -2.94
C ALA A 95 -6.41 -7.75 -3.14
N ALA A 96 -6.54 -8.44 -4.27
CA ALA A 96 -7.70 -9.25 -4.62
C ALA A 96 -7.26 -10.51 -5.37
N PRO A 97 -6.82 -11.54 -4.64
CA PRO A 97 -6.37 -12.79 -5.28
C PRO A 97 -7.45 -13.40 -6.16
N PRO A 98 -7.10 -13.95 -7.33
CA PRO A 98 -8.08 -14.57 -8.22
C PRO A 98 -8.93 -15.63 -7.51
N GLY A 99 -10.25 -15.52 -7.65
CA GLY A 99 -11.20 -16.43 -7.02
C GLY A 99 -11.57 -16.09 -5.58
N TRP A 100 -10.89 -15.11 -4.95
CA TRP A 100 -11.14 -14.73 -3.56
C TRP A 100 -11.79 -13.35 -3.42
N GLY A 101 -11.62 -12.46 -4.39
CA GLY A 101 -12.04 -11.07 -4.30
C GLY A 101 -11.14 -10.25 -3.36
N PRO A 102 -11.57 -9.04 -2.99
CA PRO A 102 -10.74 -8.13 -2.19
C PRO A 102 -10.53 -8.65 -0.76
N ILE A 103 -9.28 -8.62 -0.30
CA ILE A 103 -8.93 -9.00 1.08
C ILE A 103 -9.47 -7.97 2.06
N HIS A 104 -9.41 -6.68 1.68
CA HIS A 104 -9.89 -5.57 2.52
C HIS A 104 -10.93 -4.75 1.76
N PRO A 105 -12.22 -5.21 1.71
CA PRO A 105 -13.27 -4.45 1.03
C PRO A 105 -13.43 -3.05 1.64
N GLY A 106 -13.60 -2.05 0.77
CA GLY A 106 -13.80 -0.66 1.20
C GLY A 106 -12.54 0.10 1.56
N VAL A 107 -11.39 -0.55 1.59
CA VAL A 107 -10.11 0.10 1.88
C VAL A 107 -9.58 0.75 0.60
N VAL A 108 -9.05 1.97 0.73
CA VAL A 108 -8.42 2.68 -0.38
C VAL A 108 -6.95 2.28 -0.46
N TYR A 109 -6.48 1.96 -1.65
CA TYR A 109 -5.07 1.70 -1.90
C TYR A 109 -4.46 2.98 -2.49
N LEU A 110 -3.53 3.58 -1.74
CA LEU A 110 -2.85 4.81 -2.14
C LEU A 110 -1.49 4.45 -2.76
N VAL A 111 -1.22 5.01 -3.93
CA VAL A 111 0.05 4.80 -4.64
C VAL A 111 0.72 6.15 -4.85
N PHE A 112 1.98 6.26 -4.42
CA PHE A 112 2.79 7.47 -4.56
C PHE A 112 3.86 7.25 -5.61
N SER A 113 3.84 8.07 -6.66
CA SER A 113 4.88 8.07 -7.70
C SER A 113 6.04 8.97 -7.26
N VAL A 114 7.23 8.39 -7.11
CA VAL A 114 8.44 9.10 -6.66
C VAL A 114 9.51 8.98 -7.73
N TYR A 115 9.81 10.08 -8.42
CA TYR A 115 10.85 10.13 -9.45
C TYR A 115 12.08 10.84 -8.92
N ALA A 116 13.22 10.21 -9.04
CA ALA A 116 14.51 10.77 -8.60
C ALA A 116 14.46 11.31 -7.15
N GLY A 117 13.74 10.60 -6.27
CA GLY A 117 13.61 10.96 -4.87
C GLY A 117 12.57 12.04 -4.56
N LYS A 118 11.75 12.46 -5.54
CA LYS A 118 10.73 13.50 -5.35
C LYS A 118 9.35 12.99 -5.70
N LEU A 119 8.38 13.28 -4.82
CA LEU A 119 6.98 12.93 -5.05
C LEU A 119 6.46 13.67 -6.28
N ARG A 120 5.94 12.91 -7.24
CA ARG A 120 5.40 13.46 -8.49
C ARG A 120 3.88 13.44 -8.52
N ARG A 121 3.27 12.33 -8.08
CA ARG A 121 1.82 12.15 -8.10
C ARG A 121 1.39 11.14 -7.06
N ALA A 122 0.16 11.27 -6.58
CA ALA A 122 -0.49 10.28 -5.75
C ALA A 122 -1.83 9.89 -6.38
N ALA A 123 -2.21 8.62 -6.27
CA ALA A 123 -3.48 8.11 -6.77
C ALA A 123 -4.11 7.15 -5.76
N GLY A 124 -5.43 7.08 -5.74
CA GLY A 124 -6.17 6.17 -4.89
C GLY A 124 -6.99 5.19 -5.72
N PHE A 125 -7.09 3.95 -5.26
CA PHE A 125 -7.81 2.87 -5.95
C PHE A 125 -8.68 2.13 -4.95
N VAL A 126 -9.93 1.83 -5.37
CA VAL A 126 -10.86 1.03 -4.56
C VAL A 126 -11.45 -0.09 -5.40
N TRP A 127 -11.83 -1.18 -4.73
CA TRP A 127 -12.49 -2.29 -5.39
C TRP A 127 -13.90 -1.88 -5.82
N SER A 128 -14.24 -2.18 -7.07
CA SER A 128 -15.57 -1.98 -7.63
C SER A 128 -16.25 -3.33 -7.86
N GLU A 129 -17.35 -3.59 -7.16
CA GLU A 129 -18.14 -4.79 -7.37
C GLU A 129 -18.74 -4.84 -8.76
N GLU A 130 -19.08 -3.68 -9.32
CA GLU A 130 -19.66 -3.59 -10.66
C GLU A 130 -18.68 -4.06 -11.73
N SER A 131 -17.42 -3.60 -11.67
CA SER A 131 -16.41 -3.96 -12.66
C SER A 131 -15.58 -5.19 -12.27
N GLN A 132 -15.71 -5.67 -11.02
CA GLN A 132 -14.89 -6.76 -10.47
C GLN A 132 -13.40 -6.47 -10.63
N ASP A 133 -13.02 -5.22 -10.35
CA ASP A 133 -11.65 -4.74 -10.44
C ASP A 133 -11.48 -3.47 -9.61
N PHE A 134 -10.24 -3.03 -9.44
CA PHE A 134 -9.94 -1.76 -8.81
C PHE A 134 -10.13 -0.61 -9.78
N VAL A 135 -10.72 0.48 -9.29
CA VAL A 135 -10.92 1.70 -10.07
C VAL A 135 -10.27 2.87 -9.36
N GLU A 136 -9.70 3.80 -10.13
CA GLU A 136 -9.11 5.00 -9.57
C GLU A 136 -10.20 5.92 -9.03
N VAL A 137 -9.96 6.49 -7.85
CA VAL A 137 -10.86 7.47 -7.22
C VAL A 137 -10.11 8.76 -6.97
N PRO A 138 -10.81 9.92 -6.98
CA PRO A 138 -10.17 11.20 -6.66
C PRO A 138 -9.65 11.18 -5.23
N ILE A 139 -8.45 11.74 -5.03
CA ILE A 139 -7.92 11.98 -3.70
C ILE A 139 -7.61 13.47 -3.56
N GLU A 140 -7.98 14.03 -2.40
CA GLU A 140 -7.66 15.41 -2.09
C GLU A 140 -6.43 15.46 -1.19
N ARG A 141 -5.49 16.33 -1.53
CA ARG A 141 -4.42 16.66 -0.60
C ARG A 141 -5.03 17.52 0.49
N GLY A 142 -5.09 17.00 1.70
CA GLY A 142 -5.39 17.79 2.87
C GLY A 142 -4.39 18.93 2.96
N GLY A 143 -4.87 20.11 2.96
CA GLY A 143 -4.08 21.33 2.92
C GLY A 143 -3.08 21.48 4.06
#